data_1f9124b6b9c63c8f33411c4be0559da5
#
_entry.id   1f9124b6b9c63c8f33411c4be0559da5
#
_cell.length_a   1.000
_cell.length_b   1.000
_cell.length_c   1.000
_cell.angle_alpha   90.00
_cell.angle_beta   90.00
_cell.angle_gamma   90.00
#
_symmetry.space_group_name_H-M   'P 1'
#
loop_
_entity.id
_entity.type
_entity.pdbx_description
1 polymer ?
#
loop_
_entity_poly.entity_id
_entity_poly.type
_entity_poly.pdbx_seq_one_letter_code
_entity_poly.pdbx_strand_id
1 'polypeptide(L)'
;MQSAIERHLKDKNYSLSIARSREFHNSQEVLNANALSLRQKGKGKRPNKAQALTPDKKSALWEKGQLGNFNGKVLTNVNFKNLTEQLGLRDHQEHYDAYVEDLVIRQQEDGSEVVEFCEGPTKTRSGGLSIRRRTTPQVMHSTDGGKNNPVRLFKLWLSKQPEGIKDTGPLYLSVIN
;
A
#
# COMPACT_ATOMS: atom_id res chain seq x y z
N MET A 1 13.26 18.89 0.96
CA MET A 1 13.31 20.35 1.12
C MET A 1 13.42 21.06 -0.23
N GLN A 2 14.43 20.81 -1.07
CA GLN A 2 14.61 21.46 -2.39
C GLN A 2 13.34 21.40 -3.29
N SER A 3 12.72 20.23 -3.41
CA SER A 3 11.49 20.07 -4.22
C SER A 3 10.27 20.85 -3.71
N ALA A 4 10.20 21.15 -2.41
CA ALA A 4 9.12 21.95 -1.85
C ALA A 4 9.34 23.44 -2.15
N ILE A 5 10.59 23.91 -2.05
CA ILE A 5 10.96 25.28 -2.40
C ILE A 5 10.74 25.50 -3.89
N GLU A 6 11.15 24.55 -4.74
CA GLU A 6 10.95 24.65 -6.18
C GLU A 6 9.48 24.71 -6.59
N ARG A 7 8.61 23.94 -5.94
CA ARG A 7 7.16 24.04 -6.14
C ARG A 7 6.63 25.41 -5.73
N HIS A 8 7.00 25.89 -4.55
CA HIS A 8 6.57 27.20 -4.07
C HIS A 8 7.01 28.34 -5.01
N LEU A 9 8.25 28.27 -5.52
CA LEU A 9 8.73 29.26 -6.48
C LEU A 9 7.98 29.22 -7.82
N LYS A 10 7.65 28.02 -8.31
CA LYS A 10 6.78 27.87 -9.50
C LYS A 10 5.41 28.46 -9.30
N ASP A 11 4.81 28.27 -8.12
CA ASP A 11 3.50 28.85 -7.78
C ASP A 11 3.57 30.40 -7.74
N LYS A 12 4.75 30.95 -7.53
CA LYS A 12 5.03 32.41 -7.62
C LYS A 12 5.52 32.85 -8.99
N ASN A 13 5.34 32.04 -10.03
CA ASN A 13 5.78 32.32 -11.40
C ASN A 13 7.29 32.53 -11.57
N TYR A 14 8.11 31.96 -10.69
CA TYR A 14 9.56 31.97 -10.84
C TYR A 14 10.00 30.96 -11.89
N SER A 15 10.61 31.46 -12.97
CA SER A 15 10.88 30.65 -14.17
C SER A 15 12.08 29.71 -14.07
N LEU A 16 13.00 29.97 -13.13
CA LEU A 16 14.24 29.19 -13.01
C LEU A 16 14.04 27.98 -12.07
N SER A 17 14.64 26.86 -12.45
CA SER A 17 14.68 25.66 -11.62
C SER A 17 15.93 25.65 -10.74
N ILE A 18 15.77 25.60 -9.42
CA ILE A 18 16.89 25.50 -8.48
C ILE A 18 17.71 24.23 -8.74
N ALA A 19 17.05 23.16 -9.19
CA ALA A 19 17.70 21.88 -9.42
C ALA A 19 18.45 21.77 -10.75
N ARG A 20 18.11 22.62 -11.74
CA ARG A 20 18.58 22.44 -13.13
C ARG A 20 19.20 23.69 -13.76
N SER A 21 18.81 24.86 -13.31
CA SER A 21 19.28 26.11 -13.92
C SER A 21 20.72 26.42 -13.53
N ARG A 22 21.47 26.95 -14.49
CA ARG A 22 22.92 27.24 -14.36
C ARG A 22 23.19 28.29 -13.27
N GLU A 23 22.26 29.19 -13.04
CA GLU A 23 22.34 30.24 -12.02
C GLU A 23 22.51 29.68 -10.60
N PHE A 24 22.07 28.46 -10.38
CA PHE A 24 22.17 27.76 -9.08
C PHE A 24 23.29 26.71 -9.04
N HIS A 25 24.23 26.76 -9.99
CA HIS A 25 25.31 25.76 -10.11
C HIS A 25 26.09 25.58 -8.80
N ASN A 26 26.53 26.66 -8.17
CA ASN A 26 27.25 26.58 -6.90
C ASN A 26 26.44 25.92 -5.79
N SER A 27 25.15 26.21 -5.70
CA SER A 27 24.27 25.58 -4.73
C SER A 27 24.10 24.07 -5.00
N GLN A 28 24.03 23.68 -6.26
CA GLN A 28 23.98 22.28 -6.69
C GLN A 28 25.26 21.54 -6.36
N GLU A 29 26.43 22.15 -6.58
CA GLU A 29 27.73 21.58 -6.21
C GLU A 29 27.85 21.36 -4.70
N VAL A 30 27.48 22.35 -3.89
CA VAL A 30 27.49 22.23 -2.42
C VAL A 30 26.56 21.10 -1.96
N LEU A 31 25.37 21.01 -2.53
CA LEU A 31 24.43 19.91 -2.21
C LEU A 31 25.01 18.54 -2.60
N ASN A 32 25.64 18.45 -3.77
CA ASN A 32 26.27 17.20 -4.22
C ASN A 32 27.46 16.83 -3.32
N ALA A 33 28.31 17.77 -2.96
CA ALA A 33 29.43 17.54 -2.05
C ALA A 33 28.94 17.06 -0.68
N ASN A 34 27.90 17.69 -0.13
CA ASN A 34 27.29 17.27 1.12
C ASN A 34 26.67 15.85 1.02
N ALA A 35 25.97 15.55 -0.08
CA ALA A 35 25.41 14.22 -0.31
C ALA A 35 26.50 13.15 -0.40
N LEU A 36 27.63 13.44 -1.07
CA LEU A 36 28.78 12.55 -1.14
C LEU A 36 29.42 12.33 0.23
N SER A 37 29.63 13.41 1.01
CA SER A 37 30.15 13.33 2.37
C SER A 37 29.24 12.46 3.27
N LEU A 38 27.93 12.65 3.21
CA LEU A 38 26.98 11.84 3.96
C LEU A 38 27.01 10.36 3.56
N ARG A 39 27.14 10.08 2.25
CA ARG A 39 27.29 8.71 1.74
C ARG A 39 28.60 8.06 2.21
N GLN A 40 29.70 8.79 2.22
CA GLN A 40 30.99 8.31 2.76
C GLN A 40 30.89 7.98 4.25
N LYS A 41 30.12 8.76 5.02
CA LYS A 41 29.80 8.50 6.42
C LYS A 41 28.75 7.40 6.61
N GLY A 42 28.38 6.65 5.58
CA GLY A 42 27.42 5.56 5.63
C GLY A 42 25.95 5.99 5.71
N LYS A 43 25.66 7.29 5.68
CA LYS A 43 24.29 7.83 5.73
C LYS A 43 23.64 7.81 4.34
N GLY A 44 22.35 7.51 4.28
CA GLY A 44 21.58 7.55 3.03
C GLY A 44 21.91 6.45 2.00
N LYS A 45 22.79 5.52 2.32
CA LYS A 45 23.22 4.46 1.39
C LYS A 45 22.20 3.36 1.16
N ARG A 46 21.38 3.09 2.16
CA ARG A 46 20.32 2.06 2.09
C ARG A 46 19.13 2.53 2.91
N PRO A 47 17.92 2.53 2.36
CA PRO A 47 16.75 2.63 3.19
C PRO A 47 16.78 1.46 4.20
N ASN A 48 16.30 1.69 5.42
CA ASN A 48 16.10 0.62 6.39
C ASN A 48 15.14 -0.39 5.76
N LYS A 49 15.69 -1.46 5.19
CA LYS A 49 14.89 -2.52 4.62
C LYS A 49 14.21 -3.27 5.77
N ALA A 50 12.89 -3.19 5.81
CA ALA A 50 12.13 -4.02 6.74
C ALA A 50 12.47 -5.50 6.52
N GLN A 51 12.61 -6.24 7.60
CA GLN A 51 12.78 -7.68 7.52
C GLN A 51 11.47 -8.31 7.05
N ALA A 52 11.57 -9.30 6.16
CA ALA A 52 10.41 -10.07 5.77
C ALA A 52 9.78 -10.77 6.99
N LEU A 53 8.47 -10.87 6.99
CA LEU A 53 7.74 -11.58 8.01
C LEU A 53 7.92 -13.10 7.80
N THR A 54 8.77 -13.70 8.63
CA THR A 54 9.05 -15.16 8.54
C THR A 54 7.83 -15.98 8.96
N PRO A 55 7.71 -17.26 8.54
CA PRO A 55 6.64 -18.16 8.98
C PRO A 55 6.47 -18.20 10.50
N ASP A 56 7.58 -18.31 11.24
CA ASP A 56 7.56 -18.35 12.71
C ASP A 56 6.99 -17.07 13.32
N LYS A 57 7.36 -15.90 12.77
CA LYS A 57 6.80 -14.63 13.21
C LYS A 57 5.30 -14.54 12.90
N LYS A 58 4.85 -15.08 11.75
CA LYS A 58 3.44 -15.18 11.42
C LYS A 58 2.68 -16.04 12.41
N SER A 59 3.20 -17.24 12.72
CA SER A 59 2.62 -18.13 13.72
C SER A 59 2.51 -17.47 15.09
N ALA A 60 3.57 -16.79 15.51
CA ALA A 60 3.57 -16.05 16.78
C ALA A 60 2.51 -14.93 16.85
N LEU A 61 2.20 -14.28 15.72
CA LEU A 61 1.12 -13.28 15.67
C LEU A 61 -0.27 -13.91 15.86
N TRP A 62 -0.50 -15.11 15.33
CA TRP A 62 -1.71 -15.86 15.57
C TRP A 62 -1.83 -16.34 17.01
N GLU A 63 -0.77 -16.91 17.57
CA GLU A 63 -0.70 -17.42 18.95
C GLU A 63 -0.93 -16.28 19.97
N LYS A 64 -0.34 -15.10 19.72
CA LYS A 64 -0.51 -13.91 20.58
C LYS A 64 -1.83 -13.19 20.36
N GLY A 65 -2.72 -13.69 19.52
CA GLY A 65 -4.00 -13.07 19.25
C GLY A 65 -3.95 -11.71 18.55
N GLN A 66 -2.83 -11.40 17.87
CA GLN A 66 -2.72 -10.19 17.05
C GLN A 66 -3.39 -10.37 15.68
N LEU A 67 -3.49 -11.62 15.24
CA LEU A 67 -4.23 -12.06 14.07
C LEU A 67 -5.30 -13.07 14.50
N GLY A 68 -6.46 -13.03 13.83
CA GLY A 68 -7.58 -13.92 14.18
C GLY A 68 -8.91 -13.36 13.67
N ASN A 69 -10.00 -13.91 14.21
CA ASN A 69 -11.36 -13.52 13.84
C ASN A 69 -12.29 -13.30 15.05
N PHE A 70 -11.74 -13.24 16.25
CA PHE A 70 -12.52 -13.19 17.49
C PHE A 70 -13.03 -11.78 17.86
N ASN A 71 -12.46 -10.73 17.25
CA ASN A 71 -12.98 -9.36 17.34
C ASN A 71 -12.70 -8.57 16.07
N GLY A 72 -13.37 -7.41 15.91
CA GLY A 72 -13.27 -6.57 14.71
C GLY A 72 -11.85 -6.05 14.45
N LYS A 73 -11.13 -5.63 15.48
CA LYS A 73 -9.76 -5.11 15.35
C LYS A 73 -8.80 -6.19 14.83
N VAL A 74 -8.84 -7.36 15.41
CA VAL A 74 -7.96 -8.47 15.03
C VAL A 74 -8.31 -8.99 13.63
N LEU A 75 -9.58 -9.02 13.28
CA LEU A 75 -10.03 -9.38 11.93
C LEU A 75 -9.60 -8.33 10.89
N THR A 76 -9.62 -7.06 11.24
CA THR A 76 -9.07 -5.99 10.38
C THR A 76 -7.57 -6.15 10.20
N ASN A 77 -6.80 -6.47 11.25
CA ASN A 77 -5.37 -6.72 11.15
C ASN A 77 -5.04 -7.88 10.20
N VAL A 78 -5.81 -8.95 10.24
CA VAL A 78 -5.64 -10.10 9.32
C VAL A 78 -5.86 -9.65 7.88
N ASN A 79 -6.93 -8.93 7.61
CA ASN A 79 -7.24 -8.47 6.26
C ASN A 79 -6.20 -7.46 5.77
N PHE A 80 -5.79 -6.51 6.59
CA PHE A 80 -4.70 -5.60 6.26
C PHE A 80 -3.43 -6.36 5.85
N LYS A 81 -3.02 -7.35 6.65
CA LYS A 81 -1.86 -8.20 6.34
C LYS A 81 -2.05 -8.95 5.02
N ASN A 82 -3.20 -9.60 4.83
CA ASN A 82 -3.44 -10.42 3.64
C ASN A 82 -3.48 -9.58 2.37
N LEU A 83 -4.13 -8.42 2.38
CA LEU A 83 -4.19 -7.49 1.27
C LEU A 83 -2.79 -6.91 0.95
N THR A 84 -2.00 -6.57 1.97
CA THR A 84 -0.60 -6.15 1.79
C THR A 84 0.25 -7.26 1.15
N GLU A 85 0.18 -8.49 1.65
CA GLU A 85 1.04 -9.58 1.19
C GLU A 85 0.64 -10.13 -0.18
N GLN A 86 -0.64 -10.26 -0.46
CA GLN A 86 -1.13 -10.94 -1.66
C GLN A 86 -1.51 -9.98 -2.80
N LEU A 87 -2.10 -8.83 -2.47
CA LEU A 87 -2.44 -7.82 -3.47
C LEU A 87 -1.36 -6.75 -3.61
N GLY A 88 -0.37 -6.74 -2.70
CA GLY A 88 0.74 -5.81 -2.76
C GLY A 88 0.34 -4.36 -2.52
N LEU A 89 -0.76 -4.12 -1.79
CA LEU A 89 -1.11 -2.79 -1.33
C LEU A 89 0.03 -2.24 -0.47
N ARG A 90 0.56 -1.11 -0.88
CA ARG A 90 1.72 -0.49 -0.26
C ARG A 90 1.28 0.72 0.54
N ASP A 91 1.92 0.89 1.71
CA ASP A 91 1.77 2.09 2.51
C ASP A 91 0.32 2.33 3.02
N HIS A 92 0.20 3.18 4.02
CA HIS A 92 -1.09 3.61 4.57
C HIS A 92 -2.00 4.25 3.51
N GLN A 93 -1.41 4.94 2.52
CA GLN A 93 -2.19 5.67 1.53
C GLN A 93 -2.97 4.73 0.58
N GLU A 94 -2.32 3.67 0.05
CA GLU A 94 -3.01 2.73 -0.84
C GLU A 94 -4.14 1.97 -0.10
N HIS A 95 -3.94 1.66 1.17
CA HIS A 95 -4.99 1.09 2.01
C HIS A 95 -6.09 2.10 2.34
N TYR A 96 -5.71 3.36 2.60
CA TYR A 96 -6.66 4.42 2.92
C TYR A 96 -7.56 4.79 1.73
N ASP A 97 -6.99 4.79 0.53
CA ASP A 97 -7.69 5.13 -0.72
C ASP A 97 -8.48 3.95 -1.30
N ALA A 98 -8.38 2.74 -0.72
CA ALA A 98 -9.08 1.56 -1.21
C ALA A 98 -10.55 1.56 -0.79
N TYR A 99 -11.41 1.19 -1.71
CA TYR A 99 -12.84 1.00 -1.51
C TYR A 99 -13.22 -0.47 -1.58
N VAL A 100 -14.37 -0.82 -1.03
CA VAL A 100 -14.87 -2.21 -1.07
C VAL A 100 -15.09 -2.66 -2.51
N GLU A 101 -15.58 -1.78 -3.37
CA GLU A 101 -15.85 -2.02 -4.79
C GLU A 101 -14.58 -2.30 -5.63
N ASP A 102 -13.40 -1.92 -5.12
CA ASP A 102 -12.11 -2.25 -5.77
C ASP A 102 -11.74 -3.74 -5.59
N LEU A 103 -12.43 -4.46 -4.71
CA LEU A 103 -12.13 -5.83 -4.32
C LEU A 103 -13.29 -6.76 -4.70
N VAL A 104 -13.14 -7.46 -5.81
CA VAL A 104 -14.20 -8.33 -6.36
C VAL A 104 -13.91 -9.79 -6.03
N ILE A 105 -14.88 -10.47 -5.42
CA ILE A 105 -14.81 -11.92 -5.20
C ILE A 105 -15.22 -12.64 -6.48
N ARG A 106 -14.34 -13.50 -6.98
CA ARG A 106 -14.61 -14.32 -8.18
C ARG A 106 -14.41 -15.78 -7.88
N GLN A 107 -15.17 -16.61 -8.60
CA GLN A 107 -14.98 -18.04 -8.61
C GLN A 107 -14.13 -18.43 -9.82
N GLN A 108 -13.12 -19.27 -9.62
CA GLN A 108 -12.26 -19.81 -10.66
C GLN A 108 -12.87 -21.10 -11.26
N GLU A 109 -12.31 -21.55 -12.37
CA GLU A 109 -12.79 -22.76 -13.07
C GLU A 109 -12.69 -24.03 -12.21
N ASP A 110 -11.73 -24.10 -11.30
CA ASP A 110 -11.54 -25.20 -10.35
C ASP A 110 -12.49 -25.14 -9.16
N GLY A 111 -13.41 -24.16 -9.12
CA GLY A 111 -14.34 -23.93 -8.02
C GLY A 111 -13.76 -23.18 -6.83
N SER A 112 -12.48 -22.85 -6.83
CA SER A 112 -11.87 -22.03 -5.77
C SER A 112 -12.31 -20.57 -5.88
N GLU A 113 -12.31 -19.87 -4.75
CA GLU A 113 -12.65 -18.44 -4.72
C GLU A 113 -11.39 -17.61 -4.59
N VAL A 114 -11.41 -16.45 -5.22
CA VAL A 114 -10.34 -15.46 -5.17
C VAL A 114 -10.92 -14.08 -4.93
N VAL A 115 -10.10 -13.18 -4.36
CA VAL A 115 -10.38 -11.74 -4.33
C VAL A 115 -9.47 -11.06 -5.33
N GLU A 116 -10.05 -10.45 -6.35
CA GLU A 116 -9.37 -9.70 -7.39
C GLU A 116 -9.37 -8.21 -7.03
N PHE A 117 -8.22 -7.57 -7.15
CA PHE A 117 -8.08 -6.14 -6.92
C PHE A 117 -8.11 -5.37 -8.25
N CYS A 118 -9.15 -4.57 -8.43
CA CYS A 118 -9.32 -3.66 -9.56
C CYS A 118 -8.59 -2.35 -9.29
N GLU A 119 -7.27 -2.33 -9.53
CA GLU A 119 -6.41 -1.18 -9.22
C GLU A 119 -6.89 0.10 -9.94
N GLY A 120 -7.22 1.13 -9.18
CA GLY A 120 -7.43 2.50 -9.65
C GLY A 120 -6.11 3.21 -10.04
N PRO A 121 -6.15 4.51 -10.36
CA PRO A 121 -4.95 5.29 -10.62
C PRO A 121 -4.02 5.30 -9.41
N THR A 122 -2.76 4.89 -9.58
CA THR A 122 -1.75 4.92 -8.51
C THR A 122 -0.72 6.03 -8.71
N LYS A 123 0.09 6.30 -7.69
CA LYS A 123 1.15 7.30 -7.70
C LYS A 123 2.16 7.13 -8.85
N THR A 124 2.36 5.89 -9.30
CA THR A 124 3.24 5.53 -10.43
C THR A 124 2.47 5.34 -11.74
N ARG A 125 1.14 5.33 -11.68
CA ARG A 125 0.21 5.13 -12.80
C ARG A 125 -0.95 6.12 -12.66
N SER A 126 -0.65 7.38 -12.88
CA SER A 126 -1.53 8.53 -12.60
C SER A 126 -2.74 8.67 -13.54
N GLY A 127 -3.08 7.66 -14.36
CA GLY A 127 -4.28 7.68 -15.19
C GLY A 127 -4.26 8.67 -16.37
N GLY A 128 -3.08 9.19 -16.76
CA GLY A 128 -2.94 10.06 -17.94
C GLY A 128 -3.18 9.31 -19.27
N LEU A 129 -3.03 9.99 -20.41
CA LEU A 129 -3.22 9.42 -21.75
C LEU A 129 -2.42 8.14 -22.05
N SER A 130 -1.38 7.85 -21.27
CA SER A 130 -0.58 6.63 -21.32
C SER A 130 -0.92 5.68 -20.17
N ILE A 131 -2.15 5.20 -20.12
CA ILE A 131 -2.58 4.26 -19.08
C ILE A 131 -1.88 2.92 -19.30
N ARG A 132 -0.84 2.63 -18.54
CA ARG A 132 -0.32 1.27 -18.37
C ARG A 132 -1.16 0.56 -17.31
N ARG A 133 -2.26 -0.04 -17.72
CA ARG A 133 -2.97 -1.01 -16.87
C ARG A 133 -2.09 -2.24 -16.68
N ARG A 134 -2.14 -2.85 -15.52
CA ARG A 134 -1.56 -4.19 -15.34
C ARG A 134 -2.28 -5.14 -16.28
N THR A 135 -1.52 -5.94 -17.00
CA THR A 135 -2.06 -7.00 -17.87
C THR A 135 -2.61 -8.16 -17.04
N THR A 136 -2.11 -8.34 -15.81
CA THR A 136 -2.56 -9.39 -14.90
C THR A 136 -3.08 -8.73 -13.61
N PRO A 137 -4.34 -8.96 -13.21
CA PRO A 137 -4.87 -8.46 -11.97
C PRO A 137 -4.14 -9.07 -10.78
N GLN A 138 -4.10 -8.33 -9.67
CA GLN A 138 -3.61 -8.87 -8.40
C GLN A 138 -4.73 -9.67 -7.76
N VAL A 139 -4.40 -10.88 -7.34
CA VAL A 139 -5.38 -11.84 -6.85
C VAL A 139 -4.95 -12.40 -5.50
N MET A 140 -5.85 -12.37 -4.55
CA MET A 140 -5.70 -13.06 -3.28
C MET A 140 -6.40 -14.42 -3.37
N HIS A 141 -5.61 -15.48 -3.29
CA HIS A 141 -6.10 -16.85 -3.45
C HIS A 141 -6.66 -17.43 -2.15
N SER A 142 -7.69 -18.24 -2.28
CA SER A 142 -8.13 -19.13 -1.23
C SER A 142 -7.04 -20.16 -0.95
N THR A 143 -6.84 -20.50 0.32
CA THR A 143 -6.02 -21.63 0.74
C THR A 143 -6.93 -22.75 1.24
N ASP A 144 -6.37 -23.95 1.43
CA ASP A 144 -7.08 -25.18 1.83
C ASP A 144 -7.99 -24.95 3.04
N GLY A 145 -9.20 -24.58 2.87
CA GLY A 145 -10.34 -24.57 3.79
C GLY A 145 -10.16 -24.25 5.29
N GLY A 146 -8.92 -23.99 5.73
CA GLY A 146 -8.57 -23.79 7.13
C GLY A 146 -9.11 -22.47 7.73
N LYS A 147 -9.00 -22.35 9.05
CA LYS A 147 -9.43 -21.16 9.80
C LYS A 147 -8.77 -19.87 9.31
N ASN A 148 -7.60 -19.99 8.71
CA ASN A 148 -6.75 -18.87 8.27
C ASN A 148 -6.88 -18.56 6.77
N ASN A 149 -7.85 -19.16 6.07
CA ASN A 149 -8.11 -18.92 4.67
C ASN A 149 -8.37 -17.42 4.41
N PRO A 150 -7.54 -16.74 3.57
CA PRO A 150 -7.61 -15.29 3.36
C PRO A 150 -8.96 -14.83 2.80
N VAL A 151 -9.50 -15.55 1.81
CA VAL A 151 -10.76 -15.20 1.17
C VAL A 151 -11.94 -15.37 2.15
N ARG A 152 -11.92 -16.44 2.95
CA ARG A 152 -12.93 -16.66 4.00
C ARG A 152 -12.91 -15.55 5.05
N LEU A 153 -11.71 -15.14 5.49
CA LEU A 153 -11.55 -14.07 6.48
C LEU A 153 -11.97 -12.71 5.90
N PHE A 154 -11.70 -12.48 4.63
CA PHE A 154 -12.17 -11.29 3.93
C PHE A 154 -13.71 -11.26 3.84
N LYS A 155 -14.35 -12.35 3.43
CA LYS A 155 -15.83 -12.47 3.41
C LYS A 155 -16.44 -12.24 4.78
N LEU A 156 -15.85 -12.84 5.82
CA LEU A 156 -16.30 -12.64 7.20
C LEU A 156 -16.17 -11.17 7.61
N TRP A 157 -15.09 -10.52 7.24
CA TRP A 157 -14.87 -9.12 7.55
C TRP A 157 -15.86 -8.21 6.83
N LEU A 158 -16.12 -8.44 5.55
CA LEU A 158 -17.17 -7.73 4.79
C LEU A 158 -18.54 -7.92 5.42
N SER A 159 -18.87 -9.14 5.88
CA SER A 159 -20.17 -9.41 6.53
C SER A 159 -20.39 -8.64 7.84
N LYS A 160 -19.34 -8.10 8.43
CA LYS A 160 -19.38 -7.27 9.65
C LYS A 160 -19.44 -5.77 9.35
N GLN A 161 -19.31 -5.37 8.09
CA GLN A 161 -19.44 -3.97 7.70
C GLN A 161 -20.91 -3.53 7.77
N PRO A 162 -21.18 -2.24 8.08
CA PRO A 162 -22.54 -1.70 8.04
C PRO A 162 -23.16 -1.82 6.64
N GLU A 163 -24.45 -2.12 6.57
CA GLU A 163 -25.18 -2.32 5.31
C GLU A 163 -24.98 -1.21 4.28
N GLY A 164 -24.96 0.06 4.69
CA GLY A 164 -24.81 1.20 3.78
C GLY A 164 -23.41 1.39 3.19
N ILE A 165 -22.41 0.62 3.62
CA ILE A 165 -21.00 0.80 3.21
C ILE A 165 -20.44 -0.51 2.63
N LYS A 166 -21.16 -1.59 2.80
CA LYS A 166 -20.74 -2.96 2.51
C LYS A 166 -20.36 -3.21 1.05
N ASP A 167 -20.93 -2.47 0.13
CA ASP A 167 -20.75 -2.70 -1.31
C ASP A 167 -19.91 -1.59 -1.99
N THR A 168 -19.94 -0.36 -1.48
CA THR A 168 -19.36 0.82 -2.16
C THR A 168 -18.64 1.80 -1.23
N GLY A 169 -18.42 1.41 0.02
CA GLY A 169 -17.82 2.29 1.03
C GLY A 169 -16.29 2.18 1.10
N PRO A 170 -15.66 3.01 1.95
CA PRO A 170 -14.24 2.90 2.23
C PRO A 170 -13.92 1.52 2.81
N LEU A 171 -12.80 0.95 2.37
CA LEU A 171 -12.42 -0.42 2.76
C LEU A 171 -12.26 -0.56 4.27
N TYR A 172 -11.67 0.44 4.93
CA TYR A 172 -11.42 0.41 6.36
C TYR A 172 -12.28 1.42 7.11
N LEU A 173 -12.97 0.93 8.12
CA LEU A 173 -13.72 1.75 9.08
C LEU A 173 -13.03 1.73 10.44
N SER A 174 -13.23 2.78 11.23
CA SER A 174 -12.83 2.78 12.63
C SER A 174 -13.61 1.72 13.40
N VAL A 175 -12.91 0.82 14.06
CA VAL A 175 -13.54 -0.16 14.96
C VAL A 175 -13.89 0.58 16.26
N ILE A 176 -15.17 0.70 16.55
CA ILE A 176 -15.67 1.20 17.83
C ILE A 176 -15.57 0.04 18.84
N ASN A 177 -14.86 0.26 19.92
CA ASN A 177 -14.73 -0.71 21.03
C ASN A 177 -15.95 -0.66 21.93
#